data_ff9a944d0121d9a48e5d0e347b16c342
#
_entry.id   ff9a944d0121d9a48e5d0e347b16c342
#
_cell.length_a   1.000
_cell.length_b   1.000
_cell.length_c   1.000
_cell.angle_alpha   90.00
_cell.angle_beta   90.00
_cell.angle_gamma   90.00
#
_symmetry.space_group_name_H-M   'P 1'
#
loop_
_entity.id
_entity.type
_entity.pdbx_description
1 polymer ?
#
loop_
_entity_poly.entity_id
_entity_poly.type
_entity_poly.pdbx_seq_one_letter_code
_entity_poly.pdbx_strand_id
1 'polypeptide(L)'
;DLIFDIRLQQTSQPFVFAPDALVYFRPRPSLGKFYKQYYLYARGDGKANLWRKRHIIRYITYGIVFPLILLLGLFVHPLLWGLYLIGGAIYLQQPYRRLPIVMQSASNQSIGAWLYCILMIPVIRIVGDVAKMVGYPVGWRWRQINRPPDWRILP
;
A
#
# COMPACT_ATOMS: atom_id res chain seq x y z
N ASP A 1 3.08 -11.59 13.77
CA ASP A 1 2.79 -10.27 14.33
C ASP A 1 1.32 -9.90 14.15
N LEU A 2 0.83 -9.43 12.98
CA LEU A 2 -0.55 -8.95 12.82
C LEU A 2 -1.63 -9.97 13.23
N ILE A 3 -1.44 -11.26 12.92
CA ILE A 3 -2.37 -12.31 13.35
C ILE A 3 -2.34 -12.47 14.87
N PHE A 4 -1.16 -12.40 15.47
CA PHE A 4 -1.00 -12.40 16.92
C PHE A 4 -1.73 -11.23 17.56
N ASP A 5 -1.54 -10.01 17.04
CA ASP A 5 -2.19 -8.80 17.54
C ASP A 5 -3.72 -8.89 17.45
N ILE A 6 -4.24 -9.41 16.32
CA ILE A 6 -5.69 -9.62 16.14
C ILE A 6 -6.23 -10.66 17.12
N ARG A 7 -5.53 -11.76 17.34
CA ARG A 7 -5.93 -12.79 18.31
C ARG A 7 -5.89 -12.24 19.74
N LEU A 8 -4.83 -11.54 20.08
CA LEU A 8 -4.69 -10.91 21.38
C LEU A 8 -5.84 -9.94 21.65
N GLN A 9 -6.24 -9.14 20.66
CA GLN A 9 -7.38 -8.23 20.76
C GLN A 9 -8.72 -8.96 20.94
N GLN A 10 -8.86 -10.19 20.43
CA GLN A 10 -10.07 -11.00 20.60
C GLN A 10 -10.17 -11.67 21.98
N THR A 11 -9.05 -11.97 22.61
CA THR A 11 -8.97 -12.72 23.87
C THR A 11 -8.72 -11.85 25.09
N SER A 12 -8.27 -10.61 24.89
CA SER A 12 -7.81 -9.71 25.95
C SER A 12 -8.57 -8.38 25.94
N GLN A 13 -8.25 -7.53 26.90
CA GLN A 13 -8.71 -6.14 26.93
C GLN A 13 -8.24 -5.37 25.67
N PRO A 14 -8.97 -4.34 25.24
CA PRO A 14 -8.57 -3.53 24.09
C PRO A 14 -7.20 -2.89 24.31
N PHE A 15 -6.43 -2.77 23.23
CA PHE A 15 -5.13 -2.09 23.26
C PHE A 15 -5.29 -0.64 23.69
N VAL A 16 -4.45 -0.23 24.63
CA VAL A 16 -4.40 1.15 25.11
C VAL A 16 -3.25 1.87 24.43
N PHE A 17 -3.51 3.09 23.98
CA PHE A 17 -2.47 3.94 23.44
C PHE A 17 -1.55 4.43 24.56
N ALA A 18 -0.25 4.17 24.44
CA ALA A 18 0.78 4.63 25.38
C ALA A 18 1.56 5.78 24.72
N PRO A 19 1.27 7.06 25.06
CA PRO A 19 1.87 8.22 24.40
C PRO A 19 3.39 8.31 24.64
N ASP A 20 3.89 7.77 25.74
CA ASP A 20 5.30 7.80 26.10
C ASP A 20 6.13 6.65 25.52
N ALA A 21 5.46 5.69 24.85
CA ALA A 21 6.14 4.57 24.18
C ALA A 21 6.65 5.00 22.80
N LEU A 22 7.88 5.48 22.74
CA LEU A 22 8.53 5.92 21.50
C LEU A 22 9.16 4.74 20.77
N VAL A 23 8.79 4.56 19.51
CA VAL A 23 9.38 3.57 18.61
C VAL A 23 10.10 4.25 17.46
N TYR A 24 11.41 4.03 17.35
CA TYR A 24 12.21 4.55 16.24
C TYR A 24 12.16 3.59 15.05
N PHE A 25 11.58 4.04 13.96
CA PHE A 25 11.50 3.28 12.72
C PHE A 25 12.46 3.80 11.67
N ARG A 26 13.36 2.94 11.17
CA ARG A 26 14.26 3.27 10.08
C ARG A 26 13.65 2.82 8.75
N PRO A 27 13.31 3.74 7.83
CA PRO A 27 12.78 3.39 6.51
C PRO A 27 13.79 2.58 5.69
N ARG A 28 13.29 1.84 4.71
CA ARG A 28 14.15 1.08 3.80
C ARG A 28 14.92 2.04 2.89
N PRO A 29 16.26 1.86 2.72
CA PRO A 29 17.12 2.83 2.05
C PRO A 29 17.08 2.76 0.52
N SER A 30 16.32 1.82 -0.08
CA SER A 30 16.21 1.70 -1.53
C SER A 30 14.83 1.19 -1.96
N LEU A 31 14.43 1.53 -3.20
CA LEU A 31 13.17 1.07 -3.79
C LEU A 31 13.10 -0.46 -3.86
N GLY A 32 14.20 -1.14 -4.15
CA GLY A 32 14.23 -2.61 -4.17
C GLY A 32 13.97 -3.23 -2.80
N LYS A 33 14.57 -2.69 -1.72
CA LYS A 33 14.30 -3.14 -0.35
C LYS A 33 12.88 -2.80 0.08
N PHE A 34 12.37 -1.64 -0.33
CA PHE A 34 10.98 -1.24 -0.13
C PHE A 34 10.01 -2.18 -0.84
N TYR A 35 10.23 -2.47 -2.13
CA TYR A 35 9.46 -3.45 -2.90
C TYR A 35 9.42 -4.80 -2.19
N LYS A 36 10.58 -5.35 -1.80
CA LYS A 36 10.68 -6.64 -1.11
C LYS A 36 9.87 -6.65 0.19
N GLN A 37 9.90 -5.58 0.97
CA GLN A 37 9.11 -5.45 2.20
C GLN A 37 7.61 -5.51 1.92
N TYR A 38 7.11 -4.71 0.97
CA TYR A 38 5.67 -4.68 0.64
C TYR A 38 5.19 -5.96 -0.04
N TYR A 39 6.05 -6.61 -0.84
CA TYR A 39 5.81 -7.95 -1.36
C TYR A 39 5.61 -8.97 -0.23
N LEU A 40 6.50 -8.97 0.76
CA LEU A 40 6.43 -9.91 1.89
C LEU A 40 5.18 -9.66 2.74
N TYR A 41 4.81 -8.40 2.97
CA TYR A 41 3.58 -8.06 3.68
C TYR A 41 2.35 -8.58 2.94
N ALA A 42 2.23 -8.31 1.65
CA ALA A 42 1.09 -8.77 0.87
C ALA A 42 1.06 -10.31 0.73
N ARG A 43 2.22 -10.96 0.65
CA ARG A 43 2.29 -12.42 0.72
C ARG A 43 1.78 -12.94 2.08
N GLY A 44 2.10 -12.27 3.16
CA GLY A 44 1.54 -12.53 4.49
C GLY A 44 0.03 -12.35 4.52
N ASP A 45 -0.48 -11.24 3.98
CA ASP A 45 -1.92 -10.97 3.87
C ASP A 45 -2.64 -12.09 3.10
N GLY A 46 -2.07 -12.57 1.99
CA GLY A 46 -2.62 -13.68 1.21
C GLY A 46 -2.66 -14.98 1.99
N LYS A 47 -1.58 -15.32 2.71
CA LYS A 47 -1.51 -16.50 3.58
C LYS A 47 -2.57 -16.47 4.69
N ALA A 48 -2.75 -15.31 5.29
CA ALA A 48 -3.69 -15.10 6.39
C ALA A 48 -5.12 -14.74 5.93
N ASN A 49 -5.38 -14.65 4.61
CA ASN A 49 -6.66 -14.20 4.06
C ASN A 49 -7.10 -12.83 4.62
N LEU A 50 -6.15 -11.90 4.76
CA LEU A 50 -6.37 -10.55 5.25
C LEU A 50 -6.59 -9.57 4.10
N TRP A 51 -7.32 -8.51 4.35
CA TRP A 51 -7.47 -7.33 3.49
C TRP A 51 -7.91 -7.62 2.04
N ARG A 52 -8.62 -8.73 1.80
CA ARG A 52 -9.04 -9.18 0.47
C ARG A 52 -9.69 -8.07 -0.37
N LYS A 53 -10.61 -7.30 0.21
CA LYS A 53 -11.27 -6.17 -0.50
C LYS A 53 -10.25 -5.14 -1.01
N ARG A 54 -9.25 -4.77 -0.20
CA ARG A 54 -8.20 -3.81 -0.59
C ARG A 54 -7.34 -4.32 -1.75
N HIS A 55 -7.03 -5.61 -1.77
CA HIS A 55 -6.28 -6.23 -2.87
C HIS A 55 -7.13 -6.31 -4.14
N ILE A 56 -8.40 -6.68 -4.05
CA ILE A 56 -9.33 -6.71 -5.21
C ILE A 56 -9.48 -5.32 -5.82
N ILE A 57 -9.71 -4.28 -5.02
CA ILE A 57 -9.80 -2.89 -5.52
C ILE A 57 -8.56 -2.53 -6.32
N ARG A 58 -7.37 -2.91 -5.82
CA ARG A 58 -6.10 -2.64 -6.52
C ARG A 58 -6.03 -3.35 -7.88
N TYR A 59 -6.41 -4.63 -7.96
CA TYR A 59 -6.45 -5.36 -9.24
C TYR A 59 -7.45 -4.75 -10.21
N ILE A 60 -8.64 -4.38 -9.74
CA ILE A 60 -9.64 -3.70 -10.58
C ILE A 60 -9.08 -2.37 -11.08
N THR A 61 -8.47 -1.57 -10.20
CA THR A 61 -7.93 -0.26 -10.59
C THR A 61 -6.84 -0.38 -11.65
N TYR A 62 -5.83 -1.22 -11.42
CA TYR A 62 -4.68 -1.34 -12.34
C TYR A 62 -4.96 -2.25 -13.55
N GLY A 63 -5.79 -3.28 -13.39
CA GLY A 63 -6.04 -4.28 -14.44
C GLY A 63 -7.26 -3.97 -15.32
N ILE A 64 -8.20 -3.16 -14.84
CA ILE A 64 -9.44 -2.85 -15.58
C ILE A 64 -9.57 -1.35 -15.79
N VAL A 65 -9.66 -0.56 -14.71
CA VAL A 65 -10.00 0.86 -14.81
C VAL A 65 -8.92 1.62 -15.57
N PHE A 66 -7.65 1.38 -15.24
CA PHE A 66 -6.53 2.05 -15.91
C PHE A 66 -6.46 1.73 -17.42
N PRO A 67 -6.46 0.45 -17.87
CA PRO A 67 -6.52 0.15 -19.30
C PRO A 67 -7.79 0.65 -19.99
N LEU A 68 -8.94 0.59 -19.33
CA LEU A 68 -10.19 1.08 -19.87
C LEU A 68 -10.14 2.60 -20.18
N ILE A 69 -9.65 3.40 -19.26
CA ILE A 69 -9.48 4.85 -19.49
C ILE A 69 -8.53 5.10 -20.66
N LEU A 70 -7.44 4.32 -20.77
CA LEU A 70 -6.51 4.41 -21.89
C LEU A 70 -7.22 4.16 -23.22
N LEU A 71 -7.97 3.07 -23.32
CA LEU A 71 -8.71 2.69 -24.53
C LEU A 71 -9.81 3.70 -24.85
N LEU A 72 -10.56 4.17 -23.86
CA LEU A 72 -11.58 5.20 -24.07
C LEU A 72 -10.96 6.51 -24.59
N GLY A 73 -9.80 6.91 -24.10
CA GLY A 73 -9.11 8.09 -24.63
C GLY A 73 -8.59 7.91 -26.05
N LEU A 74 -8.21 6.67 -26.43
CA LEU A 74 -7.73 6.36 -27.79
C LEU A 74 -8.87 6.24 -28.80
N PHE A 75 -9.96 5.56 -28.44
CA PHE A 75 -10.99 5.16 -29.41
C PHE A 75 -12.26 6.01 -29.35
N VAL A 76 -12.51 6.73 -28.24
CA VAL A 76 -13.71 7.55 -28.07
C VAL A 76 -13.36 9.03 -28.11
N HIS A 77 -12.61 9.53 -27.12
CA HIS A 77 -12.23 10.95 -27.07
C HIS A 77 -11.02 11.19 -26.18
N PRO A 78 -9.98 11.92 -26.63
CA PRO A 78 -8.76 12.16 -25.85
C PRO A 78 -8.97 12.86 -24.51
N LEU A 79 -10.03 13.67 -24.34
CA LEU A 79 -10.37 14.31 -23.07
C LEU A 79 -10.61 13.29 -21.93
N LEU A 80 -10.96 12.04 -22.26
CA LEU A 80 -11.16 11.00 -21.25
C LEU A 80 -9.86 10.64 -20.51
N TRP A 81 -8.68 10.93 -21.07
CA TRP A 81 -7.43 10.82 -20.32
C TRP A 81 -7.35 11.79 -19.14
N GLY A 82 -8.18 12.85 -19.12
CA GLY A 82 -8.33 13.70 -17.95
C GLY A 82 -8.75 12.95 -16.68
N LEU A 83 -9.40 11.79 -16.83
CA LEU A 83 -9.74 10.92 -15.71
C LEU A 83 -8.49 10.38 -14.98
N TYR A 84 -7.34 10.24 -15.67
CA TYR A 84 -6.06 9.91 -15.01
C TYR A 84 -5.60 11.01 -14.07
N LEU A 85 -5.80 12.27 -14.43
CA LEU A 85 -5.44 13.41 -13.59
C LEU A 85 -6.31 13.43 -12.33
N ILE A 86 -7.62 13.23 -12.50
CA ILE A 86 -8.57 13.17 -11.37
C ILE A 86 -8.24 11.98 -10.47
N GLY A 87 -8.10 10.78 -11.04
CA GLY A 87 -7.75 9.56 -10.30
C GLY A 87 -6.38 9.67 -9.62
N GLY A 88 -5.40 10.24 -10.31
CA GLY A 88 -4.07 10.51 -9.78
C GLY A 88 -4.09 11.50 -8.61
N ALA A 89 -4.85 12.58 -8.73
CA ALA A 89 -5.02 13.56 -7.65
C ALA A 89 -5.63 12.92 -6.39
N ILE A 90 -6.70 12.14 -6.55
CA ILE A 90 -7.33 11.40 -5.44
C ILE A 90 -6.34 10.41 -4.82
N TYR A 91 -5.64 9.64 -5.65
CA TYR A 91 -4.70 8.60 -5.22
C TYR A 91 -3.50 9.17 -4.46
N LEU A 92 -3.00 10.33 -4.88
CA LEU A 92 -1.80 10.97 -4.33
C LEU A 92 -2.12 12.04 -3.27
N GLN A 93 -3.39 12.38 -3.04
CA GLN A 93 -3.82 13.42 -2.11
C GLN A 93 -3.21 13.22 -0.70
N GLN A 94 -3.30 12.02 -0.15
CA GLN A 94 -2.84 11.74 1.21
C GLN A 94 -1.32 11.95 1.40
N PRO A 95 -0.44 11.37 0.55
CA PRO A 95 0.99 11.61 0.70
C PRO A 95 1.38 13.08 0.42
N TYR A 96 0.76 13.74 -0.52
CA TYR A 96 1.07 15.17 -0.77
C TYR A 96 0.61 16.07 0.38
N ARG A 97 -0.50 15.78 1.04
CA ARG A 97 -0.92 16.52 2.24
C ARG A 97 0.07 16.39 3.40
N ARG A 98 0.78 15.26 3.49
CA ARG A 98 1.78 15.02 4.54
C ARG A 98 3.17 15.55 4.19
N LEU A 99 3.44 15.81 2.92
CA LEU A 99 4.76 16.25 2.46
C LEU A 99 5.25 17.51 3.18
N PRO A 100 4.46 18.60 3.36
CA PRO A 100 4.95 19.79 4.06
C PRO A 100 5.39 19.49 5.49
N ILE A 101 4.63 18.65 6.22
CA ILE A 101 4.95 18.28 7.61
C ILE A 101 6.28 17.54 7.67
N VAL A 102 6.49 16.59 6.75
CA VAL A 102 7.74 15.81 6.67
C VAL A 102 8.92 16.71 6.29
N MET A 103 8.73 17.62 5.35
CA MET A 103 9.78 18.54 4.90
C MET A 103 10.18 19.55 5.97
N GLN A 104 9.24 20.01 6.81
CA GLN A 104 9.57 20.89 7.95
C GLN A 104 10.52 20.20 8.96
N SER A 105 10.40 18.88 9.10
CA SER A 105 11.26 18.09 10.00
C SER A 105 12.56 17.63 9.34
N ALA A 106 12.73 17.87 8.03
CA ALA A 106 13.91 17.44 7.29
C ALA A 106 15.07 18.42 7.47
N SER A 107 16.29 17.89 7.55
CA SER A 107 17.51 18.68 7.63
C SER A 107 17.82 19.47 6.34
N ASN A 108 17.33 19.00 5.20
CA ASN A 108 17.51 19.66 3.91
C ASN A 108 16.15 20.09 3.34
N GLN A 109 15.94 21.41 3.28
CA GLN A 109 14.70 22.05 2.77
C GLN A 109 14.94 22.77 1.43
N SER A 110 15.97 22.39 0.69
CA SER A 110 16.25 23.00 -0.63
C SER A 110 15.12 22.72 -1.62
N ILE A 111 14.97 23.59 -2.61
CA ILE A 111 14.00 23.42 -3.71
C ILE A 111 14.22 22.06 -4.42
N GLY A 112 15.48 21.66 -4.60
CA GLY A 112 15.80 20.35 -5.17
C GLY A 112 15.29 19.18 -4.35
N ALA A 113 15.36 19.26 -3.01
CA ALA A 113 14.80 18.25 -2.13
C ALA A 113 13.27 18.19 -2.24
N TRP A 114 12.60 19.33 -2.32
CA TRP A 114 11.15 19.38 -2.55
C TRP A 114 10.74 18.73 -3.87
N LEU A 115 11.39 19.10 -4.97
CA LEU A 115 11.12 18.54 -6.30
C LEU A 115 11.36 17.03 -6.31
N TYR A 116 12.47 16.57 -5.72
CA TYR A 116 12.76 15.15 -5.58
C TYR A 116 11.66 14.39 -4.83
N CYS A 117 11.20 14.90 -3.69
CA CYS A 117 10.12 14.29 -2.92
C CYS A 117 8.80 14.26 -3.69
N ILE A 118 8.45 15.36 -4.38
CA ILE A 118 7.24 15.45 -5.20
C ILE A 118 7.27 14.36 -6.30
N LEU A 119 8.38 14.19 -6.99
CA LEU A 119 8.54 13.19 -8.05
C LEU A 119 8.60 11.75 -7.50
N MET A 120 9.19 11.55 -6.32
CA MET A 120 9.32 10.21 -5.72
C MET A 120 8.02 9.68 -5.11
N ILE A 121 7.11 10.52 -4.68
CA ILE A 121 5.82 10.10 -4.09
C ILE A 121 5.06 9.15 -5.02
N PRO A 122 4.75 9.49 -6.30
CA PRO A 122 4.04 8.58 -7.18
C PRO A 122 4.85 7.31 -7.46
N VAL A 123 6.17 7.41 -7.62
CA VAL A 123 7.04 6.24 -7.85
C VAL A 123 6.94 5.26 -6.68
N ILE A 124 7.09 5.73 -5.45
CA ILE A 124 7.01 4.90 -4.24
C ILE A 124 5.61 4.26 -4.12
N ARG A 125 4.55 5.02 -4.42
CA ARG A 125 3.17 4.50 -4.36
C ARG A 125 2.96 3.38 -5.37
N ILE A 126 3.37 3.57 -6.63
CA ILE A 126 3.25 2.56 -7.69
C ILE A 126 4.09 1.33 -7.35
N VAL A 127 5.35 1.50 -6.95
CA VAL A 127 6.23 0.39 -6.54
C VAL A 127 5.61 -0.42 -5.39
N GLY A 128 5.03 0.26 -4.40
CA GLY A 128 4.35 -0.40 -3.29
C GLY A 128 3.10 -1.17 -3.71
N ASP A 129 2.32 -0.64 -4.65
CA ASP A 129 1.12 -1.33 -5.15
C ASP A 129 1.47 -2.51 -6.05
N VAL A 130 2.45 -2.37 -6.95
CA VAL A 130 2.97 -3.49 -7.76
C VAL A 130 3.51 -4.60 -6.88
N ALA A 131 4.29 -4.27 -5.86
CA ALA A 131 4.80 -5.25 -4.89
C ALA A 131 3.67 -6.04 -4.21
N LYS A 132 2.60 -5.35 -3.82
CA LYS A 132 1.43 -5.98 -3.21
C LYS A 132 0.64 -6.84 -4.20
N MET A 133 0.50 -6.39 -5.45
CA MET A 133 -0.17 -7.16 -6.50
C MET A 133 0.56 -8.46 -6.82
N VAL A 134 1.89 -8.45 -6.77
CA VAL A 134 2.69 -9.67 -6.98
C VAL A 134 2.72 -10.55 -5.75
N GLY A 135 2.81 -9.99 -4.56
CA GLY A 135 2.93 -10.73 -3.31
C GLY A 135 1.66 -11.45 -2.86
N TYR A 136 0.51 -10.79 -2.99
CA TYR A 136 -0.75 -11.33 -2.49
C TYR A 136 -1.17 -12.67 -3.14
N PRO A 137 -1.14 -12.86 -4.47
CA PRO A 137 -1.50 -14.13 -5.09
C PRO A 137 -0.59 -15.28 -4.67
N VAL A 138 0.69 -15.01 -4.47
CA VAL A 138 1.65 -16.03 -3.99
C VAL A 138 1.27 -16.52 -2.59
N GLY A 139 0.91 -15.60 -1.71
CA GLY A 139 0.42 -15.94 -0.38
C GLY A 139 -0.91 -16.69 -0.42
N TRP A 140 -1.84 -16.23 -1.25
CA TRP A 140 -3.14 -16.84 -1.40
C TRP A 140 -3.05 -18.26 -1.99
N ARG A 141 -2.21 -18.47 -3.03
CA ARG A 141 -1.93 -19.80 -3.58
C ARG A 141 -1.36 -20.74 -2.53
N TRP A 142 -0.40 -20.26 -1.73
CA TRP A 142 0.15 -21.04 -0.62
C TRP A 142 -0.96 -21.47 0.35
N ARG A 143 -1.90 -20.57 0.69
CA ARG A 143 -3.04 -20.88 1.56
C ARG A 143 -3.95 -21.95 0.98
N GLN A 144 -4.23 -21.91 -0.32
CA GLN A 144 -5.05 -22.92 -0.99
C GLN A 144 -4.42 -24.32 -0.91
N ILE A 145 -3.10 -24.39 -1.07
CA ILE A 145 -2.35 -25.66 -1.03
C ILE A 145 -2.27 -26.19 0.41
N ASN A 146 -1.87 -25.37 1.37
CA ASN A 146 -1.54 -25.79 2.73
C ASN A 146 -2.77 -25.79 3.67
N ARG A 147 -3.87 -25.16 3.27
CA ARG A 147 -5.13 -25.09 4.03
C ARG A 147 -4.93 -24.83 5.53
N PRO A 148 -4.20 -23.80 5.94
CA PRO A 148 -3.98 -23.52 7.36
C PRO A 148 -5.32 -23.22 8.05
N PRO A 149 -5.44 -23.50 9.36
CA PRO A 149 -6.63 -23.18 10.12
C PRO A 149 -6.96 -21.71 10.03
N ASP A 150 -8.25 -21.37 10.05
CA ASP A 150 -8.65 -19.98 10.01
C ASP A 150 -8.34 -19.32 11.37
N TRP A 151 -7.50 -18.29 11.34
CA TRP A 151 -7.12 -17.55 12.54
C TRP A 151 -8.30 -16.79 13.20
N ARG A 152 -9.43 -16.64 12.49
CA ARG A 152 -10.66 -16.03 13.02
C ARG A 152 -11.46 -16.98 13.92
N ILE A 153 -11.23 -18.27 13.78
CA ILE A 153 -11.87 -19.28 14.60
C ILE A 153 -10.90 -19.59 15.72
N LEU A 154 -11.21 -19.12 16.92
CA LEU A 154 -10.51 -19.55 18.13
C LEU A 154 -10.91 -20.99 18.42
N PRO A 155 -9.94 -21.85 18.81
CA PRO A 155 -10.24 -23.21 19.24
C PRO A 155 -11.07 -23.19 20.53
#